data_0b332bc4c46230d2d3b5e0b11266b7fb
#
_entry.id   0b332bc4c46230d2d3b5e0b11266b7fb
#
_cell.length_a   1.000
_cell.length_b   1.000
_cell.length_c   1.000
_cell.angle_alpha   90.00
_cell.angle_beta   90.00
_cell.angle_gamma   90.00
#
_symmetry.space_group_name_H-M   'P 1'
#
loop_
_entity.id
_entity.type
_entity.pdbx_description
1 polymer ?
#
loop_
_entity_poly.entity_id
_entity_poly.type
_entity_poly.pdbx_seq_one_letter_code
_entity_poly.pdbx_strand_id
1 'polypeptide(L)'
;MRRFALPLLAASSLLLAVAASAATRPHYGGTLRVALRAAPASLDPADPSQADALARGNISRLMFDTLVTLDDRGRPHPSLATSWEAEPGNQRWHVYLRRDLSFHDGTALTSDAVAASLRAANPNWKVFPLGDAVVIECDSPDPNLPAQLALLRNGIAKRNGKLLGTGPFAVADWQPGKKLTLTARDDYWGGRPYVDSIVIEMGKSFRDQMISLDLGKADLIEVAPEQAHRVAMENRSVQSSAPLELMALVFTRDRQSADEGRLRQTLALSIDRGAMNVVLLQGGGEPAGGLLPNWISGYAFLFPTEVNLPQARQVRGDLRQALPWTLGYDATDPVARVVAERVALNARDAGINLQLTASRSADLQMVRAPLVSLDPRVALANLATALGLPQPKFAGDSVDSLYAAETALLDSQRVIPLLHVRVAAGIGPTVRNWTANPDGIWPLQDVWLSAEKP
;
A
#
# COMPACT_ATOMS: atom_id res chain seq x y z
N MET A 1 40.04 12.71 -71.36
CA MET A 1 40.14 11.50 -70.57
C MET A 1 40.05 11.82 -69.07
N ARG A 2 38.90 11.71 -68.46
CA ARG A 2 38.71 11.81 -67.01
C ARG A 2 37.89 10.60 -66.57
N ARG A 3 38.51 9.79 -65.74
CA ARG A 3 37.98 8.57 -65.22
C ARG A 3 37.07 8.82 -64.05
N PHE A 4 35.84 8.29 -64.08
CA PHE A 4 34.93 8.18 -62.93
C PHE A 4 35.38 6.99 -62.09
N ALA A 5 35.58 7.24 -60.81
CA ALA A 5 35.67 6.21 -59.78
C ALA A 5 35.09 6.82 -58.48
N LEU A 6 34.19 6.14 -57.89
CA LEU A 6 33.38 6.13 -56.67
C LEU A 6 31.88 6.37 -56.95
N PRO A 7 31.02 5.51 -56.39
CA PRO A 7 30.82 5.29 -54.97
C PRO A 7 30.49 3.81 -54.62
N LEU A 8 31.32 3.13 -53.87
CA LEU A 8 31.04 1.79 -53.35
C LEU A 8 31.23 1.67 -51.82
N LEU A 9 31.44 2.78 -51.14
CA LEU A 9 31.71 2.79 -49.70
C LEU A 9 30.53 3.26 -48.79
N ALA A 10 29.41 3.65 -49.40
CA ALA A 10 28.23 4.15 -48.64
C ALA A 10 27.17 3.09 -48.33
N ALA A 11 27.28 1.89 -48.92
CA ALA A 11 26.27 0.84 -48.74
C ALA A 11 26.54 -0.12 -47.56
N SER A 12 27.78 -0.16 -47.04
CA SER A 12 28.13 -1.06 -45.94
C SER A 12 27.86 -0.54 -44.52
N SER A 13 27.61 0.76 -44.35
CA SER A 13 27.35 1.37 -43.04
C SER A 13 25.88 1.38 -42.66
N LEU A 14 24.96 1.08 -43.58
CA LEU A 14 23.52 1.07 -43.29
C LEU A 14 22.97 -0.28 -42.82
N LEU A 15 23.76 -1.36 -42.95
CA LEU A 15 23.37 -2.71 -42.53
C LEU A 15 23.73 -3.05 -41.06
N LEU A 16 24.50 -2.23 -40.37
CA LEU A 16 24.88 -2.45 -38.96
C LEU A 16 23.97 -1.76 -37.96
N ALA A 17 23.03 -0.94 -38.39
CA ALA A 17 22.14 -0.19 -37.49
C ALA A 17 20.79 -0.86 -37.18
N VAL A 18 20.51 -2.02 -37.77
CA VAL A 18 19.21 -2.75 -37.56
C VAL A 18 19.31 -3.89 -36.54
N ALA A 19 20.47 -4.16 -35.98
CA ALA A 19 20.66 -5.28 -35.03
C ALA A 19 20.49 -4.91 -33.55
N ALA A 20 20.01 -3.70 -33.19
CA ALA A 20 20.04 -3.22 -31.81
C ALA A 20 18.67 -2.99 -31.16
N SER A 21 17.62 -3.66 -31.58
CA SER A 21 16.41 -3.77 -30.77
C SER A 21 15.72 -5.10 -31.01
N ALA A 22 16.40 -6.19 -30.69
CA ALA A 22 15.72 -7.42 -30.31
C ALA A 22 15.01 -7.11 -28.98
N ALA A 23 13.81 -6.56 -29.05
CA ALA A 23 12.93 -6.50 -27.91
C ALA A 23 12.85 -7.93 -27.37
N THR A 24 13.44 -8.17 -26.21
CA THR A 24 13.40 -9.49 -25.57
C THR A 24 11.93 -9.84 -25.36
N ARG A 25 11.45 -10.84 -26.12
CA ARG A 25 10.05 -11.29 -26.00
C ARG A 25 9.85 -11.91 -24.63
N PRO A 26 8.68 -11.73 -24.01
CA PRO A 26 8.34 -12.42 -22.77
C PRO A 26 8.54 -13.93 -22.91
N HIS A 27 9.15 -14.54 -21.91
CA HIS A 27 9.36 -15.99 -21.83
C HIS A 27 8.51 -16.57 -20.72
N TYR A 28 7.95 -17.74 -20.96
CA TYR A 28 7.35 -18.54 -19.90
C TYR A 28 8.43 -19.39 -19.24
N GLY A 29 8.31 -19.53 -17.91
CA GLY A 29 9.17 -20.42 -17.14
C GLY A 29 9.98 -19.76 -16.05
N GLY A 30 10.59 -20.58 -15.23
CA GLY A 30 11.47 -20.16 -14.15
C GLY A 30 10.78 -19.87 -12.82
N THR A 31 11.63 -19.62 -11.81
CA THR A 31 11.21 -19.32 -10.43
C THR A 31 11.62 -17.91 -10.05
N LEU A 32 10.65 -17.07 -9.74
CA LEU A 32 10.88 -15.73 -9.19
C LEU A 32 11.09 -15.82 -7.67
N ARG A 33 12.21 -15.30 -7.17
CA ARG A 33 12.58 -15.32 -5.76
C ARG A 33 12.39 -13.95 -5.17
N VAL A 34 11.52 -13.86 -4.16
CA VAL A 34 11.13 -12.61 -3.51
C VAL A 34 11.55 -12.68 -2.04
N ALA A 35 12.08 -11.61 -1.49
CA ALA A 35 12.32 -11.49 -0.06
C ALA A 35 11.53 -10.33 0.51
N LEU A 36 10.83 -10.55 1.63
CA LEU A 36 9.99 -9.58 2.32
C LEU A 36 10.36 -9.48 3.79
N ARG A 37 10.17 -8.29 4.36
CA ARG A 37 10.32 -8.06 5.80
C ARG A 37 9.13 -8.62 6.58
N ALA A 38 7.95 -8.47 6.04
CA ALA A 38 6.74 -9.01 6.66
C ALA A 38 6.80 -10.54 6.76
N ALA A 39 6.25 -11.06 7.85
CA ALA A 39 6.21 -12.48 8.17
C ALA A 39 4.79 -12.86 8.62
N PRO A 40 3.78 -12.82 7.72
CA PRO A 40 2.41 -13.12 8.07
C PRO A 40 2.27 -14.55 8.62
N ALA A 41 1.48 -14.70 9.68
CA ALA A 41 1.16 -16.00 10.26
C ALA A 41 -0.03 -16.67 9.55
N SER A 42 -0.80 -15.92 8.78
CA SER A 42 -1.99 -16.37 8.05
C SER A 42 -1.98 -15.83 6.63
N LEU A 43 -2.46 -16.64 5.69
CA LEU A 43 -2.69 -16.23 4.29
C LEU A 43 -4.14 -15.80 4.04
N ASP A 44 -5.04 -15.93 5.02
CA ASP A 44 -6.45 -15.59 4.85
C ASP A 44 -6.63 -14.08 4.64
N PRO A 45 -7.17 -13.62 3.50
CA PRO A 45 -7.35 -12.19 3.24
C PRO A 45 -8.29 -11.52 4.24
N ALA A 46 -9.21 -12.23 4.86
CA ALA A 46 -10.15 -11.73 5.85
C ALA A 46 -9.60 -11.70 7.29
N ASP A 47 -8.38 -12.19 7.54
CA ASP A 47 -7.79 -12.18 8.88
C ASP A 47 -7.49 -10.76 9.36
N PRO A 48 -8.15 -10.25 10.40
CA PRO A 48 -7.97 -8.88 10.88
C PRO A 48 -6.66 -8.67 11.64
N SER A 49 -5.97 -9.75 12.06
CA SER A 49 -4.76 -9.67 12.86
C SER A 49 -3.51 -9.24 12.06
N GLN A 50 -3.63 -9.16 10.73
CA GLN A 50 -2.52 -8.82 9.85
C GLN A 50 -2.36 -7.31 9.73
N ALA A 51 -1.33 -6.76 10.38
CA ALA A 51 -1.11 -5.32 10.48
C ALA A 51 -0.47 -4.69 9.24
N ASP A 52 0.34 -5.44 8.49
CA ASP A 52 1.05 -4.92 7.31
C ASP A 52 0.23 -5.15 6.03
N ALA A 53 -0.56 -4.14 5.66
CA ALA A 53 -1.46 -4.25 4.53
C ALA A 53 -0.73 -4.33 3.18
N LEU A 54 0.41 -3.64 2.99
CA LEU A 54 1.12 -3.62 1.69
C LEU A 54 1.83 -4.94 1.39
N ALA A 55 2.64 -5.43 2.31
CA ALA A 55 3.33 -6.71 2.12
C ALA A 55 2.34 -7.88 2.02
N ARG A 56 1.24 -7.84 2.80
CA ARG A 56 0.13 -8.77 2.67
C ARG A 56 -0.56 -8.64 1.31
N GLY A 57 -0.71 -7.41 0.81
CA GLY A 57 -1.26 -7.14 -0.51
C GLY A 57 -0.49 -7.86 -1.61
N ASN A 58 0.84 -7.78 -1.57
CA ASN A 58 1.72 -8.45 -2.52
C ASN A 58 1.56 -9.97 -2.53
N ILE A 59 1.25 -10.58 -1.37
CA ILE A 59 1.00 -12.02 -1.25
C ILE A 59 -0.45 -12.35 -1.64
N SER A 60 -1.42 -11.60 -1.13
CA SER A 60 -2.85 -11.90 -1.29
C SER A 60 -3.28 -11.83 -2.75
N ARG A 61 -2.84 -10.84 -3.52
CA ARG A 61 -3.19 -10.71 -4.95
C ARG A 61 -2.68 -11.83 -5.84
N LEU A 62 -1.66 -12.56 -5.39
CA LEU A 62 -1.19 -13.74 -6.11
C LEU A 62 -2.15 -14.91 -5.98
N MET A 63 -2.91 -14.98 -4.88
CA MET A 63 -3.76 -16.13 -4.54
C MET A 63 -5.26 -15.83 -4.66
N PHE A 64 -5.66 -14.57 -4.48
CA PHE A 64 -7.07 -14.21 -4.36
C PHE A 64 -7.41 -13.03 -5.27
N ASP A 65 -8.37 -13.21 -6.17
CA ASP A 65 -9.00 -12.09 -6.85
C ASP A 65 -10.12 -11.50 -5.99
N THR A 66 -10.42 -10.22 -6.23
CA THR A 66 -11.57 -9.52 -5.70
C THR A 66 -12.69 -9.46 -6.75
N LEU A 67 -13.92 -9.15 -6.36
CA LEU A 67 -15.02 -8.98 -7.32
C LEU A 67 -14.78 -7.78 -8.24
N VAL A 68 -14.17 -6.72 -7.69
CA VAL A 68 -13.89 -5.45 -8.35
C VAL A 68 -12.42 -5.12 -8.14
N THR A 69 -11.76 -4.49 -9.09
CA THR A 69 -10.45 -3.85 -8.97
C THR A 69 -10.60 -2.35 -9.10
N LEU A 70 -9.55 -1.58 -8.78
CA LEU A 70 -9.50 -0.14 -9.04
C LEU A 70 -8.48 0.16 -10.14
N ASP A 71 -8.78 1.13 -11.00
CA ASP A 71 -7.77 1.69 -11.91
C ASP A 71 -6.85 2.68 -11.17
N ASP A 72 -5.83 3.21 -11.87
CA ASP A 72 -4.87 4.18 -11.34
C ASP A 72 -5.49 5.49 -10.83
N ARG A 73 -6.77 5.73 -11.16
CA ARG A 73 -7.55 6.88 -10.70
C ARG A 73 -8.53 6.52 -9.58
N GLY A 74 -8.46 5.31 -9.03
CA GLY A 74 -9.34 4.82 -7.98
C GLY A 74 -10.75 4.46 -8.43
N ARG A 75 -11.02 4.35 -9.75
CA ARG A 75 -12.35 4.01 -10.27
C ARG A 75 -12.53 2.51 -10.29
N PRO A 76 -13.71 2.00 -9.86
CA PRO A 76 -14.03 0.59 -9.88
C PRO A 76 -14.08 0.00 -11.31
N HIS A 77 -13.40 -1.14 -11.48
CA HIS A 77 -13.35 -1.92 -12.71
C HIS A 77 -13.76 -3.38 -12.48
N PRO A 78 -14.41 -4.04 -13.45
CA PRO A 78 -14.74 -5.46 -13.40
C PRO A 78 -13.52 -6.35 -13.19
N SER A 79 -13.67 -7.38 -12.29
CA SER A 79 -12.71 -8.46 -12.07
C SER A 79 -13.47 -9.80 -12.09
N LEU A 80 -13.68 -10.47 -10.95
CA LEU A 80 -14.56 -11.64 -10.88
C LEU A 80 -16.03 -11.27 -11.12
N ALA A 81 -16.43 -10.03 -10.82
CA ALA A 81 -17.70 -9.47 -11.26
C ALA A 81 -17.58 -8.88 -12.68
N THR A 82 -18.64 -8.97 -13.48
CA THR A 82 -18.76 -8.34 -14.80
C THR A 82 -19.42 -6.97 -14.72
N SER A 83 -20.33 -6.78 -13.77
CA SER A 83 -21.05 -5.55 -13.51
C SER A 83 -21.68 -5.55 -12.12
N TRP A 84 -22.16 -4.38 -11.70
CA TRP A 84 -22.90 -4.18 -10.45
C TRP A 84 -23.92 -3.08 -10.60
N GLU A 85 -25.01 -3.16 -9.83
CA GLU A 85 -26.09 -2.19 -9.81
C GLU A 85 -26.54 -1.93 -8.38
N ALA A 86 -26.79 -0.66 -8.05
CA ALA A 86 -27.39 -0.27 -6.78
C ALA A 86 -28.89 -0.15 -6.92
N GLU A 87 -29.65 -0.60 -5.93
CA GLU A 87 -31.04 -0.18 -5.76
C GLU A 87 -31.11 1.27 -5.25
N PRO A 88 -32.24 1.98 -5.45
CA PRO A 88 -32.41 3.34 -4.94
C PRO A 88 -32.08 3.42 -3.43
N GLY A 89 -31.20 4.37 -3.08
CA GLY A 89 -30.74 4.54 -1.71
C GLY A 89 -29.40 3.87 -1.40
N ASN A 90 -28.76 3.13 -2.32
CA ASN A 90 -27.44 2.52 -2.19
C ASN A 90 -27.27 1.61 -0.94
N GLN A 91 -28.37 1.04 -0.44
CA GLN A 91 -28.31 0.07 0.67
C GLN A 91 -28.28 -1.38 0.17
N ARG A 92 -28.72 -1.61 -1.07
CA ARG A 92 -28.77 -2.94 -1.67
C ARG A 92 -28.14 -2.90 -3.06
N TRP A 93 -27.23 -3.86 -3.27
CA TRP A 93 -26.43 -3.95 -4.50
C TRP A 93 -26.53 -5.35 -5.09
N HIS A 94 -26.66 -5.42 -6.42
CA HIS A 94 -26.59 -6.62 -7.21
C HIS A 94 -25.23 -6.67 -7.89
N VAL A 95 -24.46 -7.73 -7.69
CA VAL A 95 -23.12 -7.90 -8.28
C VAL A 95 -23.13 -9.16 -9.12
N TYR A 96 -23.01 -9.01 -10.44
CA TYR A 96 -23.11 -10.09 -11.42
C TYR A 96 -21.75 -10.74 -11.64
N LEU A 97 -21.69 -12.06 -11.52
CA LEU A 97 -20.45 -12.81 -11.57
C LEU A 97 -20.05 -13.21 -13.00
N ARG A 98 -18.76 -13.30 -13.25
CA ARG A 98 -18.20 -13.88 -14.47
C ARG A 98 -18.46 -15.40 -14.44
N ARG A 99 -18.77 -15.97 -15.59
CA ARG A 99 -18.95 -17.44 -15.75
C ARG A 99 -17.60 -18.14 -15.92
N ASP A 100 -17.61 -19.45 -15.75
CA ASP A 100 -16.46 -20.33 -16.01
C ASP A 100 -15.22 -20.02 -15.17
N LEU A 101 -15.43 -19.51 -13.95
CA LEU A 101 -14.37 -19.27 -12.98
C LEU A 101 -14.23 -20.49 -12.04
N SER A 102 -12.99 -20.76 -11.61
CA SER A 102 -12.69 -21.86 -10.70
C SER A 102 -11.74 -21.44 -9.58
N PHE A 103 -11.83 -22.13 -8.47
CA PHE A 103 -10.83 -22.09 -7.40
C PHE A 103 -9.58 -22.89 -7.78
N HIS A 104 -8.51 -22.80 -6.96
CA HIS A 104 -7.24 -23.51 -7.16
C HIS A 104 -7.39 -25.05 -7.19
N ASP A 105 -8.46 -25.62 -6.68
CA ASP A 105 -8.76 -27.04 -6.72
C ASP A 105 -9.61 -27.47 -7.94
N GLY A 106 -9.86 -26.55 -8.88
CA GLY A 106 -10.68 -26.78 -10.06
C GLY A 106 -12.19 -26.74 -9.79
N THR A 107 -12.64 -26.56 -8.55
CA THR A 107 -14.08 -26.41 -8.25
C THR A 107 -14.61 -25.07 -8.76
N ALA A 108 -15.82 -25.07 -9.30
CA ALA A 108 -16.44 -23.88 -9.86
C ALA A 108 -16.65 -22.79 -8.80
N LEU A 109 -16.42 -21.52 -9.17
CA LEU A 109 -16.80 -20.36 -8.37
C LEU A 109 -18.31 -20.14 -8.52
N THR A 110 -19.05 -20.35 -7.43
CA THR A 110 -20.50 -20.13 -7.37
C THR A 110 -20.87 -18.90 -6.58
N SER A 111 -22.07 -18.35 -6.78
CA SER A 111 -22.60 -17.25 -5.98
C SER A 111 -22.66 -17.59 -4.48
N ASP A 112 -22.94 -18.85 -4.12
CA ASP A 112 -22.89 -19.32 -2.72
C ASP A 112 -21.49 -19.20 -2.12
N ALA A 113 -20.46 -19.62 -2.86
CA ALA A 113 -19.07 -19.53 -2.40
C ALA A 113 -18.60 -18.06 -2.25
N VAL A 114 -18.99 -17.18 -3.19
CA VAL A 114 -18.73 -15.75 -3.10
C VAL A 114 -19.43 -15.14 -1.88
N ALA A 115 -20.73 -15.44 -1.69
CA ALA A 115 -21.49 -14.94 -0.55
C ALA A 115 -20.89 -15.40 0.79
N ALA A 116 -20.45 -16.66 0.88
CA ALA A 116 -19.78 -17.18 2.08
C ALA A 116 -18.45 -16.46 2.34
N SER A 117 -17.66 -16.20 1.30
CA SER A 117 -16.39 -15.49 1.42
C SER A 117 -16.57 -14.05 1.89
N LEU A 118 -17.52 -13.31 1.30
CA LEU A 118 -17.77 -11.91 1.66
C LEU A 118 -18.34 -11.75 3.08
N ARG A 119 -19.21 -12.67 3.52
CA ARG A 119 -19.73 -12.69 4.90
C ARG A 119 -18.62 -12.92 5.93
N ALA A 120 -17.64 -13.76 5.60
CA ALA A 120 -16.50 -13.99 6.48
C ALA A 120 -15.59 -12.73 6.59
N ALA A 121 -15.44 -11.97 5.50
CA ALA A 121 -14.64 -10.76 5.47
C ALA A 121 -15.33 -9.53 6.08
N ASN A 122 -16.66 -9.47 5.97
CA ASN A 122 -17.48 -8.33 6.41
C ASN A 122 -18.73 -8.81 7.15
N PRO A 123 -18.63 -9.03 8.46
CA PRO A 123 -19.78 -9.50 9.27
C PRO A 123 -20.99 -8.57 9.25
N ASN A 124 -20.80 -7.28 8.94
CA ASN A 124 -21.87 -6.27 8.87
C ASN A 124 -22.63 -6.28 7.54
N TRP A 125 -22.15 -7.03 6.53
CA TRP A 125 -22.85 -7.17 5.25
C TRP A 125 -23.74 -8.39 5.26
N LYS A 126 -24.98 -8.22 4.83
CA LYS A 126 -25.89 -9.34 4.55
C LYS A 126 -25.73 -9.72 3.09
N VAL A 127 -25.10 -10.86 2.81
CA VAL A 127 -24.77 -11.28 1.45
C VAL A 127 -25.54 -12.53 1.11
N PHE A 128 -26.29 -12.49 0.00
CA PHE A 128 -27.14 -13.59 -0.47
C PHE A 128 -26.76 -14.00 -1.89
N PRO A 129 -26.70 -15.32 -2.19
CA PRO A 129 -26.56 -15.77 -3.57
C PRO A 129 -27.90 -15.60 -4.33
N LEU A 130 -27.81 -15.21 -5.61
CA LEU A 130 -28.97 -15.03 -6.49
C LEU A 130 -28.62 -15.42 -7.94
N GLY A 131 -28.80 -16.69 -8.30
CA GLY A 131 -28.41 -17.18 -9.63
C GLY A 131 -26.92 -16.93 -9.93
N ASP A 132 -26.64 -16.18 -11.01
CA ASP A 132 -25.28 -15.80 -11.41
C ASP A 132 -24.79 -14.51 -10.70
N ALA A 133 -25.47 -14.05 -9.66
CA ALA A 133 -25.16 -12.83 -8.94
C ALA A 133 -25.12 -13.06 -7.43
N VAL A 134 -24.56 -12.09 -6.72
CA VAL A 134 -24.70 -11.94 -5.27
C VAL A 134 -25.38 -10.62 -4.96
N VAL A 135 -26.26 -10.65 -3.96
CA VAL A 135 -26.92 -9.44 -3.43
C VAL A 135 -26.22 -9.08 -2.12
N ILE A 136 -25.84 -7.82 -1.98
CA ILE A 136 -25.19 -7.29 -0.77
C ILE A 136 -26.09 -6.21 -0.18
N GLU A 137 -26.53 -6.41 1.07
CA GLU A 137 -27.30 -5.43 1.82
C GLU A 137 -26.42 -4.83 2.93
N CYS A 138 -26.39 -3.49 2.98
CA CYS A 138 -25.69 -2.70 3.98
C CYS A 138 -26.71 -2.10 4.97
N ASP A 139 -26.35 -1.94 6.24
CA ASP A 139 -27.23 -1.36 7.25
C ASP A 139 -27.50 0.16 7.03
N SER A 140 -26.63 0.83 6.26
CA SER A 140 -26.77 2.22 5.85
C SER A 140 -26.40 2.39 4.37
N PRO A 141 -26.83 3.50 3.71
CA PRO A 141 -26.41 3.80 2.33
C PRO A 141 -24.90 3.78 2.15
N ASP A 142 -24.43 3.00 1.18
CA ASP A 142 -23.01 2.89 0.85
C ASP A 142 -22.78 3.03 -0.66
N PRO A 143 -22.63 4.27 -1.16
CA PRO A 143 -22.35 4.52 -2.57
C PRO A 143 -20.95 4.03 -2.99
N ASN A 144 -20.04 3.79 -2.03
CA ASN A 144 -18.67 3.37 -2.27
C ASN A 144 -18.47 1.83 -2.19
N LEU A 145 -19.56 1.06 -2.09
CA LEU A 145 -19.48 -0.41 -2.01
C LEU A 145 -18.61 -1.02 -3.13
N PRO A 146 -18.71 -0.60 -4.41
CA PRO A 146 -17.84 -1.16 -5.46
C PRO A 146 -16.35 -0.96 -5.17
N ALA A 147 -15.94 0.20 -4.68
CA ALA A 147 -14.56 0.45 -4.29
C ALA A 147 -14.15 -0.35 -3.02
N GLN A 148 -15.07 -0.58 -2.10
CA GLN A 148 -14.82 -1.46 -0.95
C GLN A 148 -14.63 -2.92 -1.36
N LEU A 149 -15.36 -3.39 -2.38
CA LEU A 149 -15.19 -4.74 -2.93
C LEU A 149 -13.81 -4.98 -3.55
N ALA A 150 -13.07 -3.93 -3.87
CA ALA A 150 -11.70 -4.00 -4.37
C ALA A 150 -10.65 -4.14 -3.24
N LEU A 151 -11.03 -3.95 -1.98
CA LEU A 151 -10.10 -4.12 -0.85
C LEU A 151 -9.63 -5.58 -0.74
N LEU A 152 -8.36 -5.76 -0.46
CA LEU A 152 -7.71 -7.07 -0.42
C LEU A 152 -8.34 -8.03 0.60
N ARG A 153 -8.90 -7.51 1.70
CA ARG A 153 -9.66 -8.32 2.67
C ARG A 153 -10.89 -9.00 2.07
N ASN A 154 -11.40 -8.46 0.96
CA ASN A 154 -12.54 -8.99 0.21
C ASN A 154 -12.12 -9.95 -0.91
N GLY A 155 -10.86 -10.38 -0.93
CA GLY A 155 -10.39 -11.46 -1.79
C GLY A 155 -11.23 -12.72 -1.63
N ILE A 156 -11.67 -13.29 -2.75
CA ILE A 156 -12.57 -14.44 -2.72
C ILE A 156 -11.81 -15.70 -2.34
N ALA A 157 -12.16 -16.25 -1.20
CA ALA A 157 -11.51 -17.41 -0.59
C ALA A 157 -12.50 -18.49 -0.20
N LYS A 158 -12.19 -19.74 -0.53
CA LYS A 158 -12.88 -20.94 -0.04
C LYS A 158 -12.14 -21.48 1.18
N ARG A 159 -12.87 -21.61 2.30
CA ARG A 159 -12.35 -22.01 3.62
C ARG A 159 -12.89 -23.36 4.03
N ASN A 160 -12.56 -24.42 3.27
CA ASN A 160 -13.04 -25.77 3.55
C ASN A 160 -11.83 -26.72 3.73
N GLY A 161 -11.25 -26.72 4.93
CA GLY A 161 -10.05 -27.48 5.27
C GLY A 161 -8.75 -26.84 4.79
N LYS A 162 -8.65 -26.50 3.51
CA LYS A 162 -7.57 -25.68 2.92
C LYS A 162 -8.09 -24.32 2.52
N LEU A 163 -7.25 -23.31 2.62
CA LEU A 163 -7.52 -21.99 2.10
C LEU A 163 -7.22 -21.98 0.59
N LEU A 164 -8.25 -21.78 -0.24
CA LEU A 164 -8.14 -21.77 -1.68
C LEU A 164 -8.64 -20.44 -2.24
N GLY A 165 -7.95 -19.90 -3.19
CA GLY A 165 -8.32 -18.69 -3.91
C GLY A 165 -8.65 -18.95 -5.36
N THR A 166 -8.84 -17.85 -6.10
CA THR A 166 -9.13 -17.82 -7.55
C THR A 166 -7.97 -17.25 -8.35
N GLY A 167 -6.95 -16.71 -7.68
CA GLY A 167 -5.85 -15.95 -8.26
C GLY A 167 -4.91 -16.73 -9.16
N PRO A 168 -3.92 -16.03 -9.74
CA PRO A 168 -3.00 -16.58 -10.75
C PRO A 168 -2.05 -17.66 -10.21
N PHE A 169 -1.86 -17.75 -8.90
CA PHE A 169 -0.96 -18.73 -8.29
C PHE A 169 -1.63 -19.50 -7.17
N ALA A 170 -1.38 -20.81 -7.11
CA ALA A 170 -1.82 -21.70 -6.04
C ALA A 170 -0.69 -21.98 -5.04
N VAL A 171 -1.05 -22.20 -3.77
CA VAL A 171 -0.09 -22.56 -2.71
C VAL A 171 0.44 -23.97 -2.93
N ALA A 172 1.76 -24.10 -3.14
CA ALA A 172 2.48 -25.37 -3.22
C ALA A 172 3.05 -25.77 -1.84
N ASP A 173 3.67 -24.83 -1.13
CA ASP A 173 4.21 -25.03 0.23
C ASP A 173 4.05 -23.75 1.07
N TRP A 174 3.66 -23.91 2.32
CA TRP A 174 3.48 -22.82 3.26
C TRP A 174 4.10 -23.11 4.62
N GLN A 175 5.08 -22.33 4.97
CA GLN A 175 5.74 -22.31 6.28
C GLN A 175 5.47 -20.94 6.94
N PRO A 176 4.49 -20.83 7.85
CA PRO A 176 4.06 -19.57 8.42
C PRO A 176 5.24 -18.71 8.94
N GLY A 177 5.26 -17.44 8.54
CA GLY A 177 6.29 -16.49 8.93
C GLY A 177 7.69 -16.73 8.36
N LYS A 178 7.89 -17.75 7.51
CA LYS A 178 9.21 -18.11 6.97
C LYS A 178 9.26 -18.13 5.45
N LYS A 179 8.41 -18.93 4.83
CA LYS A 179 8.48 -19.20 3.40
C LYS A 179 7.12 -19.54 2.81
N LEU A 180 6.85 -19.02 1.63
CA LEU A 180 5.71 -19.39 0.80
C LEU A 180 6.22 -19.76 -0.60
N THR A 181 5.79 -20.92 -1.09
CA THR A 181 6.02 -21.33 -2.48
C THR A 181 4.69 -21.41 -3.20
N LEU A 182 4.61 -20.69 -4.31
CA LEU A 182 3.43 -20.60 -5.15
C LEU A 182 3.75 -21.19 -6.54
N THR A 183 2.77 -21.87 -7.14
CA THR A 183 2.85 -22.42 -8.51
C THR A 183 1.84 -21.71 -9.40
N ALA A 184 2.24 -21.32 -10.59
CA ALA A 184 1.39 -20.67 -11.58
C ALA A 184 0.24 -21.60 -12.01
N ARG A 185 -0.91 -21.00 -12.29
CA ARG A 185 -2.07 -21.69 -12.87
C ARG A 185 -2.07 -21.52 -14.38
N ASP A 186 -2.17 -22.64 -15.11
CA ASP A 186 -2.28 -22.62 -16.56
C ASP A 186 -3.68 -22.19 -17.04
N ASP A 187 -4.71 -22.44 -16.21
CA ASP A 187 -6.13 -22.16 -16.46
C ASP A 187 -6.63 -20.84 -15.81
N TYR A 188 -5.72 -19.94 -15.43
CA TYR A 188 -6.14 -18.67 -14.83
C TYR A 188 -6.93 -17.81 -15.81
N TRP A 189 -8.07 -17.32 -15.41
CA TRP A 189 -9.01 -16.56 -16.24
C TRP A 189 -8.40 -15.26 -16.82
N GLY A 190 -7.45 -14.66 -16.11
CA GLY A 190 -6.70 -13.46 -16.54
C GLY A 190 -5.51 -13.76 -17.44
N GLY A 191 -5.26 -15.03 -17.79
CA GLY A 191 -4.10 -15.50 -18.55
C GLY A 191 -3.02 -16.11 -17.66
N ARG A 192 -2.33 -17.12 -18.17
CA ARG A 192 -1.24 -17.80 -17.46
C ARG A 192 -0.13 -16.82 -17.07
N PRO A 193 0.33 -16.79 -15.79
CA PRO A 193 1.53 -16.05 -15.41
C PRO A 193 2.78 -16.47 -16.19
N TYR A 194 3.71 -15.55 -16.40
CA TYR A 194 4.93 -15.88 -17.15
C TYR A 194 5.88 -16.80 -16.37
N VAL A 195 6.05 -16.59 -15.06
CA VAL A 195 6.89 -17.48 -14.22
C VAL A 195 6.12 -18.72 -13.80
N ASP A 196 6.81 -19.88 -13.71
CA ASP A 196 6.20 -21.13 -13.28
C ASP A 196 5.94 -21.17 -11.77
N SER A 197 6.77 -20.46 -11.00
CA SER A 197 6.66 -20.44 -9.56
C SER A 197 7.19 -19.15 -8.95
N ILE A 198 6.71 -18.83 -7.76
CA ILE A 198 7.22 -17.75 -6.92
C ILE A 198 7.61 -18.33 -5.57
N VAL A 199 8.83 -18.04 -5.12
CA VAL A 199 9.31 -18.39 -3.77
C VAL A 199 9.48 -17.09 -3.00
N ILE A 200 8.73 -16.93 -1.91
CA ILE A 200 8.75 -15.75 -1.05
C ILE A 200 9.40 -16.14 0.28
N GLU A 201 10.56 -15.57 0.57
CA GLU A 201 11.20 -15.64 1.88
C GLU A 201 10.74 -14.46 2.75
N MET A 202 10.32 -14.75 3.98
CA MET A 202 9.68 -13.80 4.90
C MET A 202 10.55 -13.53 6.12
N GLY A 203 10.28 -12.43 6.84
CA GLY A 203 10.99 -12.05 8.06
C GLY A 203 12.43 -11.62 7.81
N LYS A 204 12.79 -11.20 6.60
CA LYS A 204 14.14 -10.75 6.25
C LYS A 204 14.34 -9.28 6.58
N SER A 205 15.40 -8.93 7.28
CA SER A 205 15.77 -7.52 7.45
C SER A 205 16.11 -6.87 6.10
N PHE A 206 15.98 -5.55 5.96
CA PHE A 206 16.39 -4.85 4.73
C PHE A 206 17.84 -5.14 4.34
N ARG A 207 18.73 -5.30 5.34
CA ARG A 207 20.12 -5.68 5.10
C ARG A 207 20.24 -7.08 4.49
N ASP A 208 19.54 -8.08 5.05
CA ASP A 208 19.58 -9.45 4.55
C ASP A 208 18.97 -9.55 3.16
N GLN A 209 17.90 -8.78 2.89
CA GLN A 209 17.29 -8.68 1.57
C GLN A 209 18.29 -8.13 0.54
N MET A 210 19.01 -7.06 0.87
CA MET A 210 20.02 -6.46 0.00
C MET A 210 21.17 -7.44 -0.29
N ILE A 211 21.68 -8.13 0.73
CA ILE A 211 22.69 -9.19 0.56
C ILE A 211 22.16 -10.30 -0.34
N SER A 212 20.90 -10.69 -0.18
CA SER A 212 20.29 -11.74 -1.00
C SER A 212 20.18 -11.32 -2.47
N LEU A 213 19.86 -10.06 -2.75
CA LEU A 213 19.85 -9.51 -4.11
C LEU A 213 21.24 -9.52 -4.74
N ASP A 214 22.27 -9.03 -4.02
CA ASP A 214 23.66 -8.97 -4.47
C ASP A 214 24.25 -10.35 -4.78
N LEU A 215 23.87 -11.34 -3.97
CA LEU A 215 24.30 -12.72 -4.18
C LEU A 215 23.47 -13.46 -5.24
N GLY A 216 22.48 -12.81 -5.85
CA GLY A 216 21.56 -13.43 -6.79
C GLY A 216 20.69 -14.52 -6.14
N LYS A 217 20.44 -14.46 -4.84
CA LYS A 217 19.54 -15.38 -4.10
C LYS A 217 18.11 -14.87 -4.08
N ALA A 218 17.90 -13.57 -4.24
CA ALA A 218 16.59 -12.93 -4.46
C ALA A 218 16.61 -12.16 -5.78
N ASP A 219 15.45 -12.10 -6.44
CA ASP A 219 15.22 -11.37 -7.67
C ASP A 219 14.46 -10.07 -7.44
N LEU A 220 13.63 -10.02 -6.38
CA LEU A 220 12.90 -8.84 -5.91
C LEU A 220 13.01 -8.72 -4.39
N ILE A 221 13.22 -7.51 -3.91
CA ILE A 221 13.35 -7.20 -2.49
C ILE A 221 12.65 -5.90 -2.16
N GLU A 222 12.33 -5.69 -0.88
CA GLU A 222 11.97 -4.39 -0.35
C GLU A 222 13.24 -3.57 -0.06
N VAL A 223 13.18 -2.27 -0.32
CA VAL A 223 14.25 -1.32 0.02
C VAL A 223 13.69 -0.31 1.02
N ALA A 224 14.44 -0.06 2.08
CA ALA A 224 14.05 0.94 3.07
C ALA A 224 13.94 2.34 2.41
N PRO A 225 12.88 3.11 2.69
CA PRO A 225 12.63 4.40 2.03
C PRO A 225 13.84 5.35 2.09
N GLU A 226 14.49 5.43 3.26
CA GLU A 226 15.67 6.27 3.48
C GLU A 226 16.94 5.80 2.76
N GLN A 227 16.92 4.58 2.21
CA GLN A 227 18.03 4.00 1.48
C GLN A 227 17.83 3.98 -0.03
N ALA A 228 16.58 4.15 -0.50
CA ALA A 228 16.23 4.00 -1.90
C ALA A 228 17.08 4.87 -2.83
N HIS A 229 17.30 6.14 -2.48
CA HIS A 229 18.14 7.05 -3.25
C HIS A 229 19.60 6.57 -3.32
N ARG A 230 20.19 6.19 -2.19
CA ARG A 230 21.59 5.71 -2.13
C ARG A 230 21.76 4.43 -2.95
N VAL A 231 20.83 3.48 -2.83
CA VAL A 231 20.87 2.21 -3.56
C VAL A 231 20.78 2.46 -5.07
N ALA A 232 19.96 3.41 -5.50
CA ALA A 232 19.88 3.82 -6.92
C ALA A 232 21.19 4.46 -7.42
N MET A 233 21.87 5.27 -6.59
CA MET A 233 23.18 5.86 -6.92
C MET A 233 24.30 4.82 -7.06
N GLU A 234 24.14 3.64 -6.46
CA GLU A 234 25.08 2.52 -6.60
C GLU A 234 24.82 1.68 -7.88
N ASN A 235 24.11 2.23 -8.87
CA ASN A 235 23.71 1.59 -10.14
C ASN A 235 22.86 0.33 -9.97
N ARG A 236 22.13 0.21 -8.87
CA ARG A 236 21.13 -0.86 -8.68
C ARG A 236 19.78 -0.41 -9.19
N SER A 237 19.02 -1.34 -9.77
CA SER A 237 17.67 -1.04 -10.21
C SER A 237 16.75 -0.94 -8.99
N VAL A 238 16.30 0.28 -8.69
CA VAL A 238 15.33 0.58 -7.62
C VAL A 238 14.17 1.35 -8.21
N GLN A 239 12.96 0.96 -7.87
CA GLN A 239 11.77 1.72 -8.21
C GLN A 239 10.97 2.02 -6.94
N SER A 240 10.44 3.23 -6.86
CA SER A 240 9.61 3.69 -5.74
C SER A 240 8.19 3.99 -6.21
N SER A 241 7.23 3.65 -5.37
CA SER A 241 5.81 3.99 -5.59
C SER A 241 5.54 5.49 -5.40
N ALA A 242 4.29 5.91 -5.63
CA ALA A 242 3.73 7.09 -5.00
C ALA A 242 3.81 6.96 -3.45
N PRO A 243 3.67 8.05 -2.68
CA PRO A 243 3.57 7.94 -1.23
C PRO A 243 2.33 7.14 -0.82
N LEU A 244 2.51 6.04 -0.08
CA LEU A 244 1.47 5.05 0.24
C LEU A 244 1.29 4.77 1.73
N GLU A 245 2.19 5.26 2.58
CA GLU A 245 2.07 5.06 4.01
C GLU A 245 2.05 6.41 4.72
N LEU A 246 1.03 6.66 5.53
CA LEU A 246 1.01 7.79 6.43
C LEU A 246 1.80 7.46 7.70
N MET A 247 2.83 8.23 7.99
CA MET A 247 3.47 8.28 9.31
C MET A 247 2.84 9.42 10.10
N ALA A 248 2.30 9.14 11.28
CA ALA A 248 1.59 10.11 12.10
C ALA A 248 1.82 9.87 13.59
N LEU A 249 1.61 10.93 14.39
CA LEU A 249 1.45 10.83 15.84
C LEU A 249 -0.03 10.73 16.16
N VAL A 250 -0.41 9.76 17.00
CA VAL A 250 -1.78 9.57 17.45
C VAL A 250 -1.83 9.65 18.97
N PHE A 251 -2.61 10.58 19.49
CA PHE A 251 -2.92 10.63 20.92
C PHE A 251 -3.82 9.45 21.28
N THR A 252 -3.46 8.70 22.30
CA THR A 252 -4.20 7.50 22.73
C THR A 252 -5.55 7.81 23.37
N ARG A 253 -5.77 9.05 23.77
CA ARG A 253 -7.03 9.53 24.34
C ARG A 253 -7.47 10.85 23.71
N ASP A 254 -8.75 11.16 23.81
CA ASP A 254 -9.29 12.46 23.42
C ASP A 254 -8.75 13.58 24.33
N ARG A 255 -8.73 14.81 23.81
CA ARG A 255 -8.34 15.98 24.60
C ARG A 255 -9.31 16.17 25.78
N GLN A 256 -8.74 16.46 26.96
CA GLN A 256 -9.51 16.65 28.18
C GLN A 256 -9.94 18.09 28.39
N SER A 257 -9.26 19.04 27.72
CA SER A 257 -9.52 20.50 27.93
C SER A 257 -9.12 21.31 26.69
N ALA A 258 -9.55 22.55 26.64
CA ALA A 258 -9.11 23.52 25.62
C ALA A 258 -7.60 23.79 25.71
N ASP A 259 -7.05 23.83 26.91
CA ASP A 259 -5.61 24.03 27.11
C ASP A 259 -4.78 22.86 26.61
N GLU A 260 -5.24 21.64 26.82
CA GLU A 260 -4.60 20.47 26.21
C GLU A 260 -4.67 20.54 24.67
N GLY A 261 -5.79 20.98 24.10
CA GLY A 261 -5.93 21.23 22.67
C GLY A 261 -4.88 22.23 22.16
N ARG A 262 -4.68 23.34 22.88
CA ARG A 262 -3.62 24.32 22.53
C ARG A 262 -2.23 23.74 22.61
N LEU A 263 -1.94 22.89 23.59
CA LEU A 263 -0.64 22.19 23.67
C LEU A 263 -0.45 21.20 22.50
N ARG A 264 -1.50 20.47 22.09
CA ARG A 264 -1.46 19.57 20.92
C ARG A 264 -1.24 20.35 19.62
N GLN A 265 -1.91 21.49 19.47
CA GLN A 265 -1.71 22.41 18.34
C GLN A 265 -0.29 22.99 18.33
N THR A 266 0.25 23.36 19.50
CA THR A 266 1.63 23.80 19.65
C THR A 266 2.61 22.74 19.15
N LEU A 267 2.42 21.49 19.55
CA LEU A 267 3.21 20.35 19.05
C LEU A 267 3.12 20.24 17.52
N ALA A 268 1.91 20.27 16.95
CA ALA A 268 1.70 20.12 15.51
C ALA A 268 2.42 21.21 14.69
N LEU A 269 2.40 22.47 15.18
CA LEU A 269 3.05 23.62 14.56
C LEU A 269 4.57 23.63 14.71
N SER A 270 5.11 22.93 15.71
CA SER A 270 6.55 22.88 15.98
C SER A 270 7.31 21.90 15.10
N ILE A 271 6.64 20.96 14.44
CA ILE A 271 7.28 19.85 13.73
C ILE A 271 7.77 20.30 12.36
N ASP A 272 9.06 20.19 12.13
CA ASP A 272 9.71 20.45 10.83
C ASP A 272 9.69 19.18 9.97
N ARG A 273 8.58 19.00 9.24
CA ARG A 273 8.33 17.86 8.36
C ARG A 273 9.25 17.85 7.15
N GLY A 274 9.58 19.06 6.64
CA GLY A 274 10.49 19.24 5.52
C GLY A 274 11.90 18.71 5.85
N ALA A 275 12.46 19.14 6.98
CA ALA A 275 13.75 18.65 7.44
C ALA A 275 13.73 17.14 7.75
N MET A 276 12.64 16.61 8.30
CA MET A 276 12.50 15.16 8.51
C MET A 276 12.57 14.40 7.19
N ASN A 277 11.85 14.83 6.17
CA ASN A 277 11.88 14.18 4.86
C ASN A 277 13.27 14.22 4.22
N VAL A 278 13.91 15.42 4.18
CA VAL A 278 15.19 15.59 3.51
C VAL A 278 16.32 14.90 4.28
N VAL A 279 16.38 15.07 5.61
CA VAL A 279 17.52 14.62 6.41
C VAL A 279 17.39 13.16 6.83
N LEU A 280 16.19 12.73 7.27
CA LEU A 280 16.01 11.39 7.82
C LEU A 280 15.58 10.38 6.75
N LEU A 281 14.69 10.77 5.82
CA LEU A 281 14.21 9.88 4.75
C LEU A 281 14.93 10.07 3.42
N GLN A 282 15.88 11.02 3.31
CA GLN A 282 16.61 11.31 2.07
C GLN A 282 15.68 11.52 0.85
N GLY A 283 14.53 12.16 1.07
CA GLY A 283 13.50 12.36 0.05
C GLY A 283 12.61 11.14 -0.20
N GLY A 284 12.69 10.09 0.61
CA GLY A 284 11.87 8.87 0.51
C GLY A 284 10.39 9.05 0.90
N GLY A 285 9.95 10.28 1.15
CA GLY A 285 8.57 10.62 1.48
C GLY A 285 8.18 12.02 1.02
N GLU A 286 7.05 12.50 1.53
CA GLU A 286 6.54 13.87 1.34
C GLU A 286 6.01 14.39 2.68
N PRO A 287 6.22 15.69 3.03
CA PRO A 287 5.61 16.30 4.21
C PRO A 287 4.08 16.16 4.18
N ALA A 288 3.48 15.71 5.28
CA ALA A 288 2.04 15.49 5.39
C ALA A 288 1.39 16.48 6.34
N GLY A 289 0.43 17.26 5.84
CA GLY A 289 -0.48 18.08 6.64
C GLY A 289 -1.84 17.42 6.81
N GLY A 290 -2.25 16.58 5.84
CA GLY A 290 -3.47 15.78 5.84
C GLY A 290 -3.22 14.29 6.05
N LEU A 291 -4.31 13.52 6.15
CA LEU A 291 -4.29 12.06 6.23
C LEU A 291 -4.08 11.42 4.86
N LEU A 292 -4.74 11.98 3.83
CA LEU A 292 -4.61 11.52 2.45
C LEU A 292 -3.40 12.17 1.76
N PRO A 293 -2.64 11.39 0.97
CA PRO A 293 -1.58 11.97 0.14
C PRO A 293 -2.17 12.92 -0.92
N ASN A 294 -1.39 13.96 -1.26
CA ASN A 294 -1.84 15.01 -2.18
C ASN A 294 -2.24 14.50 -3.57
N TRP A 295 -1.60 13.43 -4.06
CA TRP A 295 -1.85 12.88 -5.38
C TRP A 295 -3.20 12.18 -5.52
N ILE A 296 -3.86 11.77 -4.40
CA ILE A 296 -5.16 11.09 -4.41
C ILE A 296 -6.29 11.98 -3.86
N SER A 297 -5.98 12.97 -3.01
CA SER A 297 -6.98 13.78 -2.30
C SER A 297 -7.82 14.67 -3.24
N GLY A 298 -7.23 15.16 -4.32
CA GLY A 298 -7.88 16.09 -5.25
C GLY A 298 -7.90 17.54 -4.79
N TYR A 299 -7.53 17.84 -3.54
CA TYR A 299 -7.46 19.21 -2.98
C TYR A 299 -6.04 19.64 -2.57
N ALA A 300 -5.03 18.92 -2.88
CA ALA A 300 -3.60 19.12 -2.64
C ALA A 300 -3.21 20.41 -1.86
N PHE A 301 -2.25 20.35 -0.97
CA PHE A 301 -1.62 21.50 -0.27
C PHE A 301 -2.55 22.40 0.57
N LEU A 302 -3.84 22.09 0.76
CA LEU A 302 -4.72 22.87 1.63
C LEU A 302 -4.39 22.68 3.11
N PHE A 303 -3.81 21.55 3.50
CA PHE A 303 -3.31 21.32 4.84
C PHE A 303 -1.86 21.77 4.95
N PRO A 304 -1.55 22.74 5.87
CA PRO A 304 -0.18 23.26 5.98
C PRO A 304 0.79 22.20 6.50
N THR A 305 1.94 22.14 5.89
CA THR A 305 3.04 21.23 6.26
C THR A 305 4.23 21.93 6.88
N GLU A 306 4.28 23.25 6.74
CA GLU A 306 5.41 24.08 7.17
C GLU A 306 5.49 24.18 8.69
N VAL A 307 6.70 24.15 9.23
CA VAL A 307 6.96 24.48 10.63
C VAL A 307 6.69 25.94 10.88
N ASN A 308 5.96 26.24 11.97
CA ASN A 308 5.70 27.62 12.38
C ASN A 308 5.97 27.79 13.89
N LEU A 309 7.24 27.84 14.24
CA LEU A 309 7.67 27.95 15.64
C LEU A 309 7.22 29.26 16.33
N PRO A 310 7.20 30.45 15.66
CA PRO A 310 6.62 31.65 16.27
C PRO A 310 5.16 31.47 16.63
N GLN A 311 4.33 30.93 15.74
CA GLN A 311 2.92 30.67 16.01
C GLN A 311 2.74 29.56 17.07
N ALA A 312 3.56 28.52 17.06
CA ALA A 312 3.55 27.49 18.10
C ALA A 312 3.72 28.08 19.48
N ARG A 313 4.71 28.97 19.66
CA ARG A 313 4.94 29.67 20.93
C ARG A 313 3.82 30.62 21.30
N GLN A 314 3.23 31.31 20.33
CA GLN A 314 2.07 32.19 20.54
C GLN A 314 0.83 31.40 21.01
N VAL A 315 0.51 30.28 20.35
CA VAL A 315 -0.59 29.37 20.71
C VAL A 315 -0.40 28.82 22.12
N ARG A 316 0.82 28.43 22.46
CA ARG A 316 1.15 27.95 23.79
C ARG A 316 0.97 29.07 24.84
N GLY A 317 1.46 30.27 24.56
CA GLY A 317 1.46 31.37 25.51
C GLY A 317 2.13 30.98 26.84
N ASP A 318 1.47 31.27 27.94
CA ASP A 318 1.94 30.95 29.31
C ASP A 318 1.54 29.55 29.78
N LEU A 319 0.84 28.76 28.95
CA LEU A 319 0.47 27.40 29.31
C LEU A 319 1.70 26.56 29.59
N ARG A 320 1.65 25.82 30.70
CA ARG A 320 2.65 24.85 31.07
C ARG A 320 2.06 23.46 30.99
N GLN A 321 2.82 22.55 30.39
CA GLN A 321 2.50 21.16 30.43
C GLN A 321 2.69 20.63 31.86
N ALA A 322 1.65 20.04 32.43
CA ALA A 322 1.68 19.59 33.82
C ALA A 322 2.68 18.44 34.04
N LEU A 323 2.69 17.50 33.08
CA LEU A 323 3.63 16.35 33.05
C LEU A 323 4.14 16.18 31.62
N PRO A 324 5.39 15.70 31.43
CA PRO A 324 5.88 15.32 30.12
C PRO A 324 4.94 14.28 29.46
N TRP A 325 4.65 14.44 28.17
CA TRP A 325 3.97 13.37 27.45
C TRP A 325 4.95 12.28 27.05
N THR A 326 4.50 11.04 27.08
CA THR A 326 5.25 9.91 26.57
C THR A 326 4.95 9.69 25.08
N LEU A 327 5.99 9.56 24.25
CA LEU A 327 5.89 9.22 22.82
C LEU A 327 6.38 7.79 22.60
N GLY A 328 5.45 6.90 22.26
CA GLY A 328 5.72 5.52 21.91
C GLY A 328 6.10 5.38 20.44
N TYR A 329 7.02 4.46 20.15
CA TYR A 329 7.43 4.12 18.79
C TYR A 329 7.73 2.62 18.69
N ASP A 330 7.66 2.07 17.47
CA ASP A 330 8.05 0.68 17.22
C ASP A 330 9.58 0.56 17.19
N ALA A 331 10.14 -0.11 18.19
CA ALA A 331 11.59 -0.31 18.30
C ALA A 331 12.18 -1.22 17.20
N THR A 332 11.33 -1.96 16.48
CA THR A 332 11.74 -2.81 15.34
C THR A 332 11.84 -2.02 14.04
N ASP A 333 11.27 -0.81 13.98
CA ASP A 333 11.40 0.11 12.86
C ASP A 333 12.55 1.11 13.13
N PRO A 334 13.70 1.00 12.45
CA PRO A 334 14.85 1.88 12.67
C PRO A 334 14.54 3.35 12.35
N VAL A 335 13.62 3.62 11.42
CA VAL A 335 13.21 4.97 11.04
C VAL A 335 12.31 5.59 12.11
N ALA A 336 11.40 4.81 12.71
CA ALA A 336 10.49 5.31 13.73
C ALA A 336 11.23 5.95 14.91
N ARG A 337 12.33 5.35 15.36
CA ARG A 337 13.13 5.88 16.45
C ARG A 337 13.74 7.25 16.12
N VAL A 338 14.42 7.40 14.98
CA VAL A 338 15.09 8.66 14.62
C VAL A 338 14.08 9.78 14.34
N VAL A 339 12.91 9.43 13.79
CA VAL A 339 11.80 10.37 13.61
C VAL A 339 11.24 10.79 14.97
N ALA A 340 11.04 9.86 15.93
CA ALA A 340 10.58 10.17 17.28
C ALA A 340 11.57 11.11 18.02
N GLU A 341 12.87 10.85 17.92
CA GLU A 341 13.91 11.71 18.47
C GLU A 341 13.86 13.14 17.88
N ARG A 342 13.61 13.25 16.56
CA ARG A 342 13.47 14.56 15.90
C ARG A 342 12.20 15.28 16.33
N VAL A 343 11.07 14.57 16.45
CA VAL A 343 9.82 15.11 16.97
C VAL A 343 10.01 15.67 18.39
N ALA A 344 10.68 14.92 19.26
CA ALA A 344 10.95 15.35 20.63
C ALA A 344 11.84 16.62 20.69
N LEU A 345 12.82 16.72 19.78
CA LEU A 345 13.67 17.91 19.65
C LEU A 345 12.83 19.14 19.20
N ASN A 346 12.03 19.01 18.15
CA ASN A 346 11.17 20.09 17.66
C ASN A 346 10.13 20.52 18.72
N ALA A 347 9.54 19.56 19.43
CA ALA A 347 8.60 19.83 20.52
C ALA A 347 9.23 20.69 21.62
N ARG A 348 10.48 20.39 22.01
CA ARG A 348 11.21 21.13 23.04
C ARG A 348 11.43 22.60 22.65
N ASP A 349 11.70 22.89 21.37
CA ASP A 349 11.89 24.25 20.86
C ASP A 349 10.62 25.10 21.02
N ALA A 350 9.44 24.47 21.06
CA ALA A 350 8.16 25.08 21.35
C ALA A 350 7.74 25.01 22.83
N GLY A 351 8.57 24.41 23.69
CA GLY A 351 8.32 24.24 25.12
C GLY A 351 7.36 23.09 25.48
N ILE A 352 7.23 22.09 24.58
CA ILE A 352 6.56 20.83 24.85
C ILE A 352 7.62 19.77 25.19
N ASN A 353 7.42 19.06 26.29
CA ASN A 353 8.32 18.00 26.73
C ASN A 353 7.77 16.63 26.36
N LEU A 354 8.52 15.88 25.55
CA LEU A 354 8.22 14.51 25.14
C LEU A 354 9.30 13.55 25.66
N GLN A 355 8.87 12.46 26.30
CA GLN A 355 9.74 11.36 26.73
C GLN A 355 9.51 10.16 25.82
N LEU A 356 10.59 9.69 25.18
CA LEU A 356 10.53 8.55 24.26
C LEU A 356 10.43 7.23 25.02
N THR A 357 9.62 6.33 24.51
CA THR A 357 9.44 4.98 25.06
C THR A 357 9.15 3.97 23.96
N ALA A 358 9.54 2.72 24.16
CA ALA A 358 9.12 1.60 23.30
C ALA A 358 7.76 1.00 23.76
N SER A 359 7.11 1.59 24.78
CA SER A 359 5.84 1.10 25.31
C SER A 359 4.68 1.43 24.39
N ARG A 360 3.75 0.49 24.24
CA ARG A 360 2.47 0.72 23.53
C ARG A 360 1.45 1.50 24.36
N SER A 361 1.69 1.71 25.66
CA SER A 361 0.81 2.48 26.56
C SER A 361 1.31 3.90 26.80
N ALA A 362 1.83 4.56 25.76
CA ALA A 362 2.26 5.95 25.80
C ALA A 362 1.08 6.92 25.56
N ASP A 363 1.25 8.20 25.90
CA ASP A 363 0.24 9.25 25.64
C ASP A 363 0.03 9.52 24.15
N LEU A 364 1.14 9.43 23.38
CA LEU A 364 1.16 9.46 21.91
C LEU A 364 1.83 8.20 21.37
N GLN A 365 1.33 7.73 20.26
CA GLN A 365 1.98 6.66 19.50
C GLN A 365 2.39 7.18 18.12
N MET A 366 3.62 6.90 17.72
CA MET A 366 4.00 7.01 16.32
C MET A 366 3.51 5.78 15.59
N VAL A 367 2.68 5.98 14.59
CA VAL A 367 2.07 4.92 13.80
C VAL A 367 2.38 5.08 12.32
N ARG A 368 2.45 3.95 11.61
CA ARG A 368 2.45 3.89 10.15
C ARG A 368 1.14 3.25 9.71
N ALA A 369 0.38 3.97 8.90
CA ALA A 369 -0.90 3.51 8.38
C ALA A 369 -0.82 3.45 6.85
N PRO A 370 -0.97 2.27 6.23
CA PRO A 370 -0.90 2.12 4.79
C PRO A 370 -2.16 2.64 4.11
N LEU A 371 -2.00 3.18 2.91
CA LEU A 371 -3.08 3.50 2.00
C LEU A 371 -3.56 2.20 1.34
N VAL A 372 -4.72 1.70 1.73
CA VAL A 372 -5.23 0.40 1.29
C VAL A 372 -6.18 0.48 0.08
N SER A 373 -6.47 1.68 -0.40
CA SER A 373 -7.36 1.92 -1.55
C SER A 373 -6.92 3.15 -2.32
N LEU A 374 -7.11 3.13 -3.64
CA LEU A 374 -6.95 4.31 -4.50
C LEU A 374 -8.23 5.15 -4.56
N ASP A 375 -9.37 4.64 -4.10
CA ASP A 375 -10.56 5.49 -3.86
C ASP A 375 -10.34 6.33 -2.59
N PRO A 376 -10.39 7.68 -2.68
CA PRO A 376 -10.00 8.55 -1.57
C PRO A 376 -10.95 8.46 -0.37
N ARG A 377 -12.23 8.14 -0.55
CA ARG A 377 -13.20 8.00 0.55
C ARG A 377 -12.97 6.70 1.30
N VAL A 378 -12.80 5.61 0.55
CA VAL A 378 -12.46 4.30 1.13
C VAL A 378 -11.10 4.37 1.82
N ALA A 379 -10.12 5.06 1.23
CA ALA A 379 -8.82 5.30 1.84
C ALA A 379 -8.94 6.08 3.16
N LEU A 380 -9.67 7.21 3.18
CA LEU A 380 -9.85 8.02 4.39
C LEU A 380 -10.57 7.25 5.49
N ALA A 381 -11.61 6.47 5.16
CA ALA A 381 -12.33 5.64 6.13
C ALA A 381 -11.43 4.54 6.75
N ASN A 382 -10.58 3.91 5.93
CA ASN A 382 -9.63 2.90 6.42
C ASN A 382 -8.51 3.54 7.26
N LEU A 383 -7.96 4.69 6.86
CA LEU A 383 -6.99 5.45 7.66
C LEU A 383 -7.60 5.87 9.01
N ALA A 384 -8.84 6.38 9.03
CA ALA A 384 -9.54 6.71 10.26
C ALA A 384 -9.63 5.50 11.19
N THR A 385 -10.00 4.32 10.67
CA THR A 385 -10.04 3.07 11.44
C THR A 385 -8.65 2.71 11.99
N ALA A 386 -7.61 2.74 11.15
CA ALA A 386 -6.24 2.38 11.53
C ALA A 386 -5.67 3.32 12.61
N LEU A 387 -6.08 4.59 12.60
CA LEU A 387 -5.67 5.62 13.56
C LEU A 387 -6.58 5.71 14.80
N GLY A 388 -7.62 4.87 14.90
CA GLY A 388 -8.58 4.91 15.99
C GLY A 388 -9.42 6.20 16.03
N LEU A 389 -9.64 6.83 14.86
CA LEU A 389 -10.49 8.01 14.70
C LEU A 389 -11.94 7.60 14.41
N PRO A 390 -12.91 8.50 14.62
CA PRO A 390 -14.29 8.26 14.19
C PRO A 390 -14.36 8.10 12.66
N GLN A 391 -15.39 7.39 12.18
CA GLN A 391 -15.60 7.26 10.73
C GLN A 391 -15.91 8.61 10.09
N PRO A 392 -15.30 8.96 8.94
CA PRO A 392 -15.58 10.20 8.24
C PRO A 392 -17.02 10.23 7.75
N LYS A 393 -17.64 11.42 7.82
CA LYS A 393 -19.00 11.66 7.29
C LYS A 393 -18.90 12.48 6.01
N PHE A 394 -19.37 11.91 4.92
CA PHE A 394 -19.38 12.58 3.63
C PHE A 394 -20.75 13.18 3.33
N ALA A 395 -20.82 14.49 3.01
CA ALA A 395 -22.06 15.17 2.66
C ALA A 395 -22.48 14.93 1.20
N GLY A 396 -21.64 14.28 0.39
CA GLY A 396 -21.87 13.99 -1.03
C GLY A 396 -20.58 13.52 -1.70
N ASP A 397 -20.57 13.48 -3.02
CA ASP A 397 -19.48 12.92 -3.82
C ASP A 397 -18.43 13.93 -4.28
N SER A 398 -18.54 15.18 -3.88
CA SER A 398 -17.59 16.23 -4.26
C SER A 398 -16.26 16.12 -3.50
N VAL A 399 -15.22 16.72 -4.10
CA VAL A 399 -13.90 16.89 -3.47
C VAL A 399 -14.00 17.76 -2.20
N ASP A 400 -14.89 18.76 -2.20
CA ASP A 400 -15.15 19.62 -1.02
C ASP A 400 -15.71 18.81 0.16
N SER A 401 -16.59 17.83 -0.14
CA SER A 401 -17.12 16.92 0.91
C SER A 401 -16.02 16.05 1.51
N LEU A 402 -15.09 15.57 0.68
CA LEU A 402 -13.93 14.81 1.14
C LEU A 402 -13.01 15.68 2.01
N TYR A 403 -12.70 16.90 1.56
CA TYR A 403 -11.90 17.86 2.32
C TYR A 403 -12.52 18.19 3.66
N ALA A 404 -13.83 18.47 3.70
CA ALA A 404 -14.55 18.77 4.93
C ALA A 404 -14.54 17.58 5.91
N ALA A 405 -14.69 16.35 5.40
CA ALA A 405 -14.63 15.14 6.21
C ALA A 405 -13.24 14.92 6.82
N GLU A 406 -12.17 15.13 6.06
CA GLU A 406 -10.80 15.03 6.55
C GLU A 406 -10.47 16.13 7.56
N THR A 407 -10.89 17.38 7.28
CA THR A 407 -10.73 18.52 8.20
C THR A 407 -11.36 18.20 9.55
N ALA A 408 -12.60 17.65 9.57
CA ALA A 408 -13.28 17.29 10.81
C ALA A 408 -12.51 16.23 11.63
N LEU A 409 -11.81 15.29 10.98
CA LEU A 409 -10.96 14.33 11.66
C LEU A 409 -9.72 14.99 12.29
N LEU A 410 -9.10 15.94 11.57
CA LEU A 410 -7.92 16.67 12.03
C LEU A 410 -8.24 17.68 13.15
N ASP A 411 -9.40 18.32 13.11
CA ASP A 411 -9.89 19.26 14.14
C ASP A 411 -10.06 18.59 15.52
N SER A 412 -10.20 17.27 15.55
CA SER A 412 -10.19 16.50 16.80
C SER A 412 -8.88 16.65 17.58
N GLN A 413 -7.77 17.00 16.89
CA GLN A 413 -6.41 17.09 17.41
C GLN A 413 -5.92 15.77 18.05
N ARG A 414 -6.52 14.64 17.64
CA ARG A 414 -6.05 13.31 18.04
C ARG A 414 -4.90 12.81 17.18
N VAL A 415 -4.79 13.31 15.96
CA VAL A 415 -3.76 12.89 15.00
C VAL A 415 -2.95 14.10 14.52
N ILE A 416 -1.66 13.93 14.40
CA ILE A 416 -0.73 14.88 13.77
C ILE A 416 -0.03 14.14 12.64
N PRO A 417 -0.40 14.39 11.36
CA PRO A 417 0.31 13.85 10.21
C PRO A 417 1.76 14.36 10.17
N LEU A 418 2.69 13.48 9.81
CA LEU A 418 4.11 13.80 9.70
C LEU A 418 4.58 13.72 8.26
N LEU A 419 4.52 12.54 7.68
CA LEU A 419 5.06 12.22 6.36
C LEU A 419 4.18 11.20 5.65
N HIS A 420 4.02 11.34 4.34
CA HIS A 420 3.59 10.25 3.47
C HIS A 420 4.83 9.59 2.88
N VAL A 421 5.03 8.31 3.19
CA VAL A 421 6.25 7.56 2.88
C VAL A 421 6.04 6.71 1.63
N ARG A 422 7.06 6.65 0.77
CA ARG A 422 7.08 5.78 -0.41
C ARG A 422 7.51 4.38 -0.03
N VAL A 423 7.02 3.38 -0.75
CA VAL A 423 7.60 2.04 -0.72
C VAL A 423 8.54 1.88 -1.90
N ALA A 424 9.64 1.18 -1.70
CA ALA A 424 10.64 0.98 -2.73
C ALA A 424 10.98 -0.51 -2.87
N ALA A 425 11.25 -0.92 -4.11
CA ALA A 425 11.67 -2.28 -4.44
C ALA A 425 13.02 -2.26 -5.17
N GLY A 426 13.89 -3.20 -4.80
CA GLY A 426 15.12 -3.52 -5.50
C GLY A 426 14.89 -4.67 -6.47
N ILE A 427 15.35 -4.50 -7.71
CA ILE A 427 15.01 -5.37 -8.83
C ILE A 427 16.30 -6.03 -9.34
N GLY A 428 16.31 -7.36 -9.38
CA GLY A 428 17.40 -8.16 -9.91
C GLY A 428 17.56 -8.02 -11.42
N PRO A 429 18.78 -8.25 -11.94
CA PRO A 429 19.12 -7.98 -13.34
C PRO A 429 18.40 -8.87 -14.35
N THR A 430 17.83 -9.99 -13.93
CA THR A 430 17.07 -10.91 -14.79
C THR A 430 15.59 -10.58 -14.86
N VAL A 431 15.06 -9.77 -13.95
CA VAL A 431 13.64 -9.42 -13.85
C VAL A 431 13.26 -8.46 -14.98
N ARG A 432 12.17 -8.75 -15.65
CA ARG A 432 11.60 -7.93 -16.73
C ARG A 432 10.13 -7.69 -16.49
N ASN A 433 9.62 -6.60 -17.07
CA ASN A 433 8.22 -6.18 -17.01
C ASN A 433 7.71 -5.94 -15.59
N TRP A 434 8.58 -5.56 -14.66
CA TRP A 434 8.17 -5.12 -13.33
C TRP A 434 8.12 -3.60 -13.27
N THR A 435 7.04 -3.05 -12.76
CA THR A 435 6.84 -1.61 -12.51
C THR A 435 6.19 -1.42 -11.15
N ALA A 436 6.50 -0.32 -10.48
CA ALA A 436 5.81 0.04 -9.25
C ALA A 436 4.39 0.51 -9.57
N ASN A 437 3.38 -0.22 -9.10
CA ASN A 437 1.98 0.21 -9.22
C ASN A 437 1.67 1.38 -8.28
N PRO A 438 0.70 2.25 -8.62
CA PRO A 438 0.26 3.33 -7.74
C PRO A 438 -0.22 2.85 -6.37
N ASP A 439 -0.84 1.68 -6.27
CA ASP A 439 -1.32 1.06 -5.03
C ASP A 439 -0.22 0.34 -4.22
N GLY A 440 1.04 0.36 -4.72
CA GLY A 440 2.19 -0.31 -4.09
C GLY A 440 2.19 -1.83 -4.20
N ILE A 441 1.20 -2.41 -4.84
CA ILE A 441 1.13 -3.86 -5.07
C ILE A 441 2.03 -4.24 -6.26
N TRP A 442 2.80 -5.28 -6.10
CA TRP A 442 3.71 -5.77 -7.12
C TRP A 442 2.97 -6.66 -8.13
N PRO A 443 2.97 -6.31 -9.43
CA PRO A 443 2.27 -7.07 -10.47
C PRO A 443 3.07 -8.33 -10.86
N LEU A 444 3.27 -9.27 -9.94
CA LEU A 444 4.18 -10.40 -10.12
C LEU A 444 3.68 -11.41 -11.16
N GLN A 445 2.39 -11.41 -11.51
CA GLN A 445 1.84 -12.23 -12.60
C GLN A 445 2.36 -11.83 -13.97
N ASP A 446 2.74 -10.55 -14.14
CA ASP A 446 3.19 -9.99 -15.41
C ASP A 446 4.72 -10.01 -15.56
N VAL A 447 5.42 -10.41 -14.49
CA VAL A 447 6.89 -10.49 -14.46
C VAL A 447 7.37 -11.74 -15.19
N TRP A 448 8.42 -11.58 -15.99
CA TRP A 448 9.15 -12.69 -16.61
C TRP A 448 10.66 -12.56 -16.37
N LEU A 449 11.37 -13.66 -16.50
CA LEU A 449 12.81 -13.74 -16.26
C LEU A 449 13.57 -13.88 -17.57
N SER A 450 14.55 -13.00 -17.82
CA SER A 450 15.43 -13.16 -18.97
C SER A 450 16.49 -14.22 -18.70
N ALA A 451 16.87 -14.97 -19.74
CA ALA A 451 17.91 -15.99 -19.64
C ALA A 451 19.32 -15.41 -19.47
N GLU A 452 19.55 -14.18 -19.87
CA GLU A 452 20.85 -13.50 -19.83
C GLU A 452 20.91 -12.53 -18.63
N LYS A 453 22.01 -12.63 -17.85
CA LYS A 453 22.47 -11.50 -17.04
C LYS A 453 22.96 -10.43 -17.99
N PRO A 454 22.54 -9.17 -17.85
CA PRO A 454 23.03 -8.07 -18.67
C PRO A 454 24.52 -7.87 -18.49
#